data_a345c7c5b81ca98dbc8a5deb532bf38f
#
_entry.id   a345c7c5b81ca98dbc8a5deb532bf38f
#
_cell.length_a   1.000
_cell.length_b   1.000
_cell.length_c   1.000
_cell.angle_alpha   90.00
_cell.angle_beta   90.00
_cell.angle_gamma   90.00
#
_symmetry.space_group_name_H-M   'P 1'
#
loop_
_entity.id
_entity.type
_entity.pdbx_description
1 polymer ?
#
loop_
_entity_poly.entity_id
_entity_poly.type
_entity_poly.pdbx_seq_one_letter_code
_entity_poly.pdbx_strand_id
1 'polypeptide(L)'
;CELIETPAYKSTCLGNVTTALDNSSVCQGQTTVSQRDSCYSSQAQQTKQVGWCEMIISQTKRDACYSQVAAAIGDEGICNQIIDGTVKSACVEAVATTQSSIASCNTLSGVTKDTCITGLAIKLKDYHLCQKVTTQTDTKNYQDECLIKVAADTNSISTCQLIYGIETEQSCLSNVGVTGLSTVACGLITDEDEQDSCYLQVASGKKDTSVCELIQTKAVHDSCIKGVAVALKDALLCEKITNTTEQDACYVAVSADVKDKSTCEKIVDKVEKNTCISEVAISLNDWEYCLKMTTS
;
A
#
# COMPACT_ATOMS: atom_id res chain seq x y z
N CYS A 1 -4.13 41.80 -11.61
CA CYS A 1 -2.83 41.15 -11.39
C CYS A 1 -1.65 41.92 -12.02
N GLU A 2 -1.90 42.79 -13.02
CA GLU A 2 -0.82 43.53 -13.70
C GLU A 2 -0.07 44.49 -12.78
N LEU A 3 -0.71 45.01 -11.73
CA LEU A 3 -0.12 45.91 -10.74
C LEU A 3 0.77 45.22 -9.71
N ILE A 4 0.91 43.89 -9.78
CA ILE A 4 1.76 43.10 -8.85
C ILE A 4 3.18 43.08 -9.44
N GLU A 5 4.12 43.67 -8.73
CA GLU A 5 5.52 43.74 -9.15
C GLU A 5 6.29 42.43 -8.88
N THR A 6 5.91 41.67 -7.86
CA THR A 6 6.57 40.41 -7.51
C THR A 6 6.12 39.27 -8.43
N PRO A 7 7.03 38.67 -9.27
CA PRO A 7 6.66 37.68 -10.28
C PRO A 7 5.89 36.47 -9.74
N ALA A 8 6.26 35.97 -8.55
CA ALA A 8 5.60 34.83 -7.93
C ALA A 8 4.13 35.16 -7.57
N TYR A 9 3.85 36.29 -6.96
CA TYR A 9 2.49 36.70 -6.60
C TYR A 9 1.67 37.09 -7.84
N LYS A 10 2.30 37.68 -8.85
CA LYS A 10 1.64 37.94 -10.13
C LYS A 10 1.19 36.68 -10.81
N SER A 11 2.06 35.67 -10.85
CA SER A 11 1.74 34.34 -11.41
C SER A 11 0.59 33.66 -10.67
N THR A 12 0.61 33.67 -9.33
CA THR A 12 -0.46 33.11 -8.51
C THR A 12 -1.80 33.83 -8.72
N CYS A 13 -1.78 35.17 -8.77
CA CYS A 13 -2.97 35.97 -9.05
C CYS A 13 -3.54 35.64 -10.43
N LEU A 14 -2.69 35.60 -11.47
CA LEU A 14 -3.11 35.28 -12.84
C LEU A 14 -3.69 33.87 -12.90
N GLY A 15 -3.07 32.87 -12.27
CA GLY A 15 -3.57 31.50 -12.20
C GLY A 15 -4.97 31.44 -11.58
N ASN A 16 -5.17 32.12 -10.44
CA ASN A 16 -6.46 32.16 -9.77
C ASN A 16 -7.56 32.83 -10.59
N VAL A 17 -7.23 33.95 -11.28
CA VAL A 17 -8.18 34.66 -12.15
C VAL A 17 -8.53 33.82 -13.37
N THR A 18 -7.56 33.12 -13.99
CA THR A 18 -7.81 32.20 -15.10
C THR A 18 -8.77 31.10 -14.71
N THR A 19 -8.55 30.53 -13.53
CA THR A 19 -9.42 29.51 -12.95
C THR A 19 -10.87 30.00 -12.82
N ALA A 20 -11.06 31.28 -12.45
CA ALA A 20 -12.38 31.86 -12.22
C ALA A 20 -13.09 32.30 -13.50
N LEU A 21 -12.33 32.73 -14.55
CA LEU A 21 -12.88 33.38 -15.71
C LEU A 21 -12.85 32.60 -17.02
N ASP A 22 -12.25 31.39 -17.03
CA ASP A 22 -12.08 30.55 -18.24
C ASP A 22 -11.51 31.36 -19.42
N ASN A 23 -10.45 32.14 -19.17
CA ASN A 23 -9.92 33.11 -20.13
C ASN A 23 -8.45 32.80 -20.53
N SER A 24 -8.23 32.43 -21.81
CA SER A 24 -6.91 32.10 -22.36
C SER A 24 -5.88 33.24 -22.27
N SER A 25 -6.32 34.51 -22.31
CA SER A 25 -5.44 35.65 -22.23
C SER A 25 -4.67 35.73 -20.91
N VAL A 26 -5.24 35.21 -19.84
CA VAL A 26 -4.60 35.19 -18.52
C VAL A 26 -3.45 34.19 -18.47
N CYS A 27 -3.55 33.02 -19.13
CA CYS A 27 -2.44 32.09 -19.27
C CYS A 27 -1.32 32.69 -20.14
N GLN A 28 -1.64 33.42 -21.20
CA GLN A 28 -0.66 34.14 -22.05
C GLN A 28 0.12 35.20 -21.28
N GLY A 29 -0.49 35.83 -20.28
CA GLY A 29 0.14 36.81 -19.41
C GLY A 29 1.18 36.27 -18.42
N GLN A 30 1.36 34.95 -18.33
CA GLN A 30 2.37 34.31 -17.46
C GLN A 30 3.79 34.62 -17.98
N THR A 31 4.74 34.80 -17.05
CA THR A 31 6.09 35.26 -17.35
C THR A 31 6.98 34.23 -18.00
N THR A 32 6.77 32.95 -17.72
CA THR A 32 7.58 31.83 -18.24
C THR A 32 6.74 30.83 -19.03
N VAL A 33 7.38 30.12 -19.98
CA VAL A 33 6.74 29.01 -20.71
C VAL A 33 6.18 27.96 -19.75
N SER A 34 6.95 27.59 -18.71
CA SER A 34 6.52 26.59 -17.76
C SER A 34 5.26 26.99 -16.98
N GLN A 35 5.12 28.27 -16.64
CA GLN A 35 3.93 28.79 -15.96
C GLN A 35 2.73 28.84 -16.91
N ARG A 36 2.93 29.25 -18.17
CA ARG A 36 1.89 29.22 -19.20
C ARG A 36 1.37 27.82 -19.44
N ASP A 37 2.28 26.86 -19.62
CA ASP A 37 1.92 25.44 -19.82
C ASP A 37 1.13 24.88 -18.64
N SER A 38 1.53 25.19 -17.40
CA SER A 38 0.82 24.77 -16.21
C SER A 38 -0.57 25.42 -16.09
N CYS A 39 -0.69 26.69 -16.49
CA CYS A 39 -1.97 27.40 -16.53
C CYS A 39 -2.93 26.72 -17.52
N TYR A 40 -2.48 26.45 -18.76
CA TYR A 40 -3.29 25.76 -19.76
C TYR A 40 -3.68 24.35 -19.33
N SER A 41 -2.76 23.59 -18.68
CA SER A 41 -3.07 22.28 -18.13
C SER A 41 -4.18 22.34 -17.07
N SER A 42 -4.12 23.34 -16.18
CA SER A 42 -5.16 23.56 -15.17
C SER A 42 -6.51 23.91 -15.79
N GLN A 43 -6.53 24.75 -16.83
CA GLN A 43 -7.76 25.08 -17.55
C GLN A 43 -8.37 23.85 -18.24
N ALA A 44 -7.53 23.05 -18.90
CA ALA A 44 -7.98 21.83 -19.55
C ALA A 44 -8.67 20.87 -18.58
N GLN A 45 -8.08 20.68 -17.37
CA GLN A 45 -8.63 19.80 -16.34
C GLN A 45 -9.96 20.31 -15.77
N GLN A 46 -10.06 21.61 -15.52
CA GLN A 46 -11.26 22.21 -14.92
C GLN A 46 -12.42 22.26 -15.89
N THR A 47 -12.15 22.70 -17.14
CA THR A 47 -13.18 22.88 -18.17
C THR A 47 -13.46 21.59 -18.94
N LYS A 48 -12.57 20.56 -18.80
CA LYS A 48 -12.59 19.33 -19.58
C LYS A 48 -12.54 19.57 -21.10
N GLN A 49 -11.89 20.65 -21.51
CA GLN A 49 -11.75 21.02 -22.92
C GLN A 49 -10.33 20.71 -23.42
N VAL A 50 -10.24 19.81 -24.39
CA VAL A 50 -8.97 19.33 -24.96
C VAL A 50 -8.17 20.41 -25.66
N GLY A 51 -8.83 21.44 -26.22
CA GLY A 51 -8.18 22.56 -26.94
C GLY A 51 -7.17 23.32 -26.09
N TRP A 52 -7.30 23.35 -24.76
CA TRP A 52 -6.31 23.94 -23.88
C TRP A 52 -4.98 23.18 -23.89
N CYS A 53 -4.99 21.85 -24.08
CA CYS A 53 -3.77 21.04 -24.19
C CYS A 53 -2.96 21.40 -25.44
N GLU A 54 -3.60 21.79 -26.54
CA GLU A 54 -2.94 22.20 -27.78
C GLU A 54 -2.09 23.47 -27.61
N MET A 55 -2.44 24.30 -26.63
CA MET A 55 -1.72 25.53 -26.32
C MET A 55 -0.43 25.33 -25.52
N ILE A 56 -0.21 24.10 -25.02
CA ILE A 56 0.98 23.75 -24.22
C ILE A 56 2.18 23.53 -25.14
N ILE A 57 3.28 24.22 -24.86
CA ILE A 57 4.52 24.16 -25.68
C ILE A 57 5.33 22.89 -25.36
N SER A 58 5.48 22.56 -24.09
CA SER A 58 6.22 21.37 -23.66
C SER A 58 5.49 20.09 -24.05
N GLN A 59 6.10 19.25 -24.91
CA GLN A 59 5.51 17.97 -25.35
C GLN A 59 5.12 17.09 -24.19
N THR A 60 6.00 16.91 -23.20
CA THR A 60 5.71 16.07 -22.01
C THR A 60 4.50 16.57 -21.22
N LYS A 61 4.37 17.90 -21.05
CA LYS A 61 3.20 18.48 -20.36
C LYS A 61 1.95 18.39 -21.20
N ARG A 62 2.07 18.51 -22.52
CA ARG A 62 0.94 18.40 -23.46
C ARG A 62 0.41 16.97 -23.48
N ASP A 63 1.29 15.96 -23.54
CA ASP A 63 0.91 14.55 -23.47
C ASP A 63 0.22 14.23 -22.12
N ALA A 64 0.76 14.73 -21.02
CA ALA A 64 0.12 14.59 -19.70
C ALA A 64 -1.26 15.27 -19.63
N CYS A 65 -1.41 16.46 -20.25
CA CYS A 65 -2.68 17.16 -20.34
C CYS A 65 -3.73 16.35 -21.10
N TYR A 66 -3.39 15.83 -22.28
CA TYR A 66 -4.29 14.98 -23.05
C TYR A 66 -4.72 13.75 -22.26
N SER A 67 -3.78 13.06 -21.57
CA SER A 67 -4.08 11.91 -20.75
C SER A 67 -5.07 12.23 -19.63
N GLN A 68 -4.88 13.34 -18.93
CA GLN A 68 -5.75 13.76 -17.83
C GLN A 68 -7.16 14.14 -18.31
N VAL A 69 -7.28 14.88 -19.42
CA VAL A 69 -8.58 15.26 -19.99
C VAL A 69 -9.30 14.02 -20.53
N ALA A 70 -8.61 13.16 -21.28
CA ALA A 70 -9.16 11.92 -21.80
C ALA A 70 -9.77 11.04 -20.69
N ALA A 71 -9.02 10.83 -19.60
CA ALA A 71 -9.49 10.08 -18.43
C ALA A 71 -10.70 10.76 -17.76
N ALA A 72 -10.69 12.10 -17.64
CA ALA A 72 -11.74 12.84 -16.94
C ALA A 72 -13.09 12.85 -17.68
N ILE A 73 -13.09 12.73 -19.04
CA ILE A 73 -14.31 12.67 -19.85
C ILE A 73 -14.62 11.27 -20.40
N GLY A 74 -13.66 10.35 -20.28
CA GLY A 74 -13.82 8.99 -20.81
C GLY A 74 -13.69 8.90 -22.32
N ASP A 75 -12.91 9.74 -22.98
CA ASP A 75 -12.75 9.74 -24.44
C ASP A 75 -11.36 9.22 -24.86
N GLU A 76 -11.32 7.96 -25.33
CA GLU A 76 -10.11 7.32 -25.83
C GLU A 76 -9.54 7.99 -27.08
N GLY A 77 -10.37 8.65 -27.87
CA GLY A 77 -9.94 9.34 -29.10
C GLY A 77 -8.88 10.41 -28.80
N ILE A 78 -8.92 11.02 -27.62
CA ILE A 78 -7.95 12.02 -27.17
C ILE A 78 -6.56 11.38 -26.93
N CYS A 79 -6.49 10.12 -26.45
CA CYS A 79 -5.23 9.43 -26.27
C CYS A 79 -4.42 9.31 -27.57
N ASN A 80 -5.07 9.40 -28.75
CA ASN A 80 -4.39 9.38 -30.05
C ASN A 80 -3.58 10.64 -30.33
N GLN A 81 -3.81 11.73 -29.59
CA GLN A 81 -3.04 12.96 -29.69
C GLN A 81 -1.68 12.89 -28.95
N ILE A 82 -1.51 11.87 -28.11
CA ILE A 82 -0.31 11.64 -27.31
C ILE A 82 0.79 11.05 -28.19
N ILE A 83 1.99 11.65 -28.15
CA ILE A 83 3.16 11.22 -28.94
C ILE A 83 3.95 10.15 -28.19
N ASP A 84 4.14 10.30 -26.88
CA ASP A 84 4.85 9.32 -26.08
C ASP A 84 4.02 8.04 -25.93
N GLY A 85 4.56 6.90 -26.42
CA GLY A 85 3.86 5.61 -26.46
C GLY A 85 3.51 5.09 -25.06
N THR A 86 4.34 5.36 -24.05
CA THR A 86 4.09 4.94 -22.67
C THR A 86 2.95 5.75 -22.07
N VAL A 87 2.98 7.07 -22.24
CA VAL A 87 1.89 7.96 -21.78
C VAL A 87 0.59 7.66 -22.52
N LYS A 88 0.65 7.34 -23.84
CA LYS A 88 -0.53 6.93 -24.62
C LYS A 88 -1.17 5.67 -24.07
N SER A 89 -0.37 4.64 -23.76
CA SER A 89 -0.88 3.38 -23.21
C SER A 89 -1.51 3.60 -21.83
N ALA A 90 -0.87 4.39 -20.96
CA ALA A 90 -1.41 4.77 -19.65
C ALA A 90 -2.71 5.58 -19.78
N CYS A 91 -2.83 6.43 -20.81
CA CYS A 91 -4.05 7.18 -21.12
C CYS A 91 -5.22 6.22 -21.44
N VAL A 92 -5.00 5.24 -22.33
CA VAL A 92 -6.02 4.25 -22.69
C VAL A 92 -6.45 3.42 -21.48
N GLU A 93 -5.49 3.02 -20.63
CA GLU A 93 -5.78 2.31 -19.38
C GLU A 93 -6.65 3.15 -18.45
N ALA A 94 -6.32 4.43 -18.27
CA ALA A 94 -7.07 5.35 -17.42
C ALA A 94 -8.51 5.57 -17.96
N VAL A 95 -8.68 5.69 -19.27
CA VAL A 95 -10.01 5.80 -19.91
C VAL A 95 -10.80 4.52 -19.74
N ALA A 96 -10.20 3.35 -20.03
CA ALA A 96 -10.85 2.04 -19.84
C ALA A 96 -11.33 1.86 -18.40
N THR A 97 -10.47 2.24 -17.45
CA THR A 97 -10.79 2.21 -16.04
C THR A 97 -11.92 3.17 -15.68
N THR A 98 -11.94 4.38 -16.22
CA THR A 98 -13.00 5.37 -15.98
C THR A 98 -14.34 4.89 -16.52
N GLN A 99 -14.36 4.36 -17.75
CA GLN A 99 -15.55 3.83 -18.39
C GLN A 99 -15.98 2.46 -17.85
N SER A 100 -15.14 1.78 -17.09
CA SER A 100 -15.35 0.39 -16.67
C SER A 100 -15.58 -0.56 -17.87
N SER A 101 -14.84 -0.33 -18.96
CA SER A 101 -15.01 -1.03 -20.24
C SER A 101 -13.71 -1.68 -20.72
N ILE A 102 -13.79 -2.96 -21.07
CA ILE A 102 -12.67 -3.70 -21.66
C ILE A 102 -12.41 -3.32 -23.14
N ALA A 103 -13.35 -2.63 -23.80
CA ALA A 103 -13.21 -2.28 -25.21
C ALA A 103 -11.95 -1.46 -25.48
N SER A 104 -11.68 -0.45 -24.65
CA SER A 104 -10.47 0.36 -24.77
C SER A 104 -9.19 -0.46 -24.56
N CYS A 105 -9.16 -1.38 -23.61
CA CYS A 105 -7.99 -2.26 -23.42
C CYS A 105 -7.69 -3.12 -24.66
N ASN A 106 -8.71 -3.48 -25.44
CA ASN A 106 -8.55 -4.30 -26.65
C ASN A 106 -7.87 -3.54 -27.82
N THR A 107 -7.72 -2.22 -27.74
CA THR A 107 -6.95 -1.43 -28.72
C THR A 107 -5.45 -1.51 -28.46
N LEU A 108 -5.04 -1.97 -27.29
CA LEU A 108 -3.66 -2.23 -26.88
C LEU A 108 -3.24 -3.67 -27.24
N SER A 109 -1.94 -3.97 -27.14
CA SER A 109 -1.40 -5.30 -27.41
C SER A 109 -0.37 -5.72 -26.36
N GLY A 110 -0.12 -7.04 -26.25
CA GLY A 110 0.87 -7.61 -25.36
C GLY A 110 0.69 -7.18 -23.90
N VAL A 111 1.80 -6.92 -23.21
CA VAL A 111 1.83 -6.57 -21.78
C VAL A 111 1.00 -5.32 -21.45
N THR A 112 0.96 -4.32 -22.32
CA THR A 112 0.15 -3.11 -22.10
C THR A 112 -1.34 -3.39 -22.09
N LYS A 113 -1.82 -4.28 -22.98
CA LYS A 113 -3.20 -4.76 -22.95
C LYS A 113 -3.51 -5.48 -21.64
N ASP A 114 -2.63 -6.39 -21.24
CA ASP A 114 -2.82 -7.20 -20.05
C ASP A 114 -2.78 -6.35 -18.77
N THR A 115 -1.91 -5.33 -18.72
CA THR A 115 -1.89 -4.35 -17.61
C THR A 115 -3.21 -3.58 -17.52
N CYS A 116 -3.72 -3.11 -18.66
CA CYS A 116 -5.01 -2.42 -18.74
C CYS A 116 -6.17 -3.32 -18.23
N ILE A 117 -6.22 -4.59 -18.69
CA ILE A 117 -7.24 -5.55 -18.25
C ILE A 117 -7.12 -5.83 -16.73
N THR A 118 -5.88 -5.97 -16.23
CA THR A 118 -5.62 -6.16 -14.80
C THR A 118 -6.12 -4.97 -13.97
N GLY A 119 -5.84 -3.74 -14.39
CA GLY A 119 -6.34 -2.54 -13.74
C GLY A 119 -7.88 -2.49 -13.69
N LEU A 120 -8.51 -2.88 -14.80
CA LEU A 120 -9.96 -2.97 -14.88
C LEU A 120 -10.54 -4.08 -13.99
N ALA A 121 -9.89 -5.26 -13.95
CA ALA A 121 -10.29 -6.39 -13.11
C ALA A 121 -10.27 -6.01 -11.62
N ILE A 122 -9.22 -5.31 -11.17
CA ILE A 122 -9.11 -4.80 -9.80
C ILE A 122 -10.24 -3.80 -9.53
N LYS A 123 -10.42 -2.80 -10.39
CA LYS A 123 -11.46 -1.78 -10.20
C LYS A 123 -12.85 -2.37 -10.09
N LEU A 124 -13.19 -3.34 -10.94
CA LEU A 124 -14.50 -3.99 -10.97
C LEU A 124 -14.62 -5.15 -9.97
N LYS A 125 -13.51 -5.53 -9.31
CA LYS A 125 -13.43 -6.71 -8.43
C LYS A 125 -13.88 -7.99 -9.16
N ASP A 126 -13.55 -8.09 -10.45
CA ASP A 126 -13.97 -9.17 -11.33
C ASP A 126 -12.77 -9.98 -11.84
N TYR A 127 -12.52 -11.12 -11.20
CA TYR A 127 -11.43 -12.02 -11.57
C TYR A 127 -11.64 -12.68 -12.95
N HIS A 128 -12.88 -12.74 -13.48
CA HIS A 128 -13.11 -13.32 -14.81
C HIS A 128 -12.42 -12.51 -15.91
N LEU A 129 -12.15 -11.22 -15.68
CA LEU A 129 -11.36 -10.43 -16.61
C LEU A 129 -9.91 -10.92 -16.70
N CYS A 130 -9.36 -11.52 -15.65
CA CYS A 130 -8.01 -12.09 -15.68
C CYS A 130 -7.87 -13.23 -16.69
N GLN A 131 -8.97 -13.93 -17.05
CA GLN A 131 -8.95 -14.96 -18.10
C GLN A 131 -8.67 -14.40 -19.51
N LYS A 132 -8.78 -13.07 -19.68
CA LYS A 132 -8.47 -12.38 -20.94
C LYS A 132 -7.03 -11.86 -21.00
N VAL A 133 -6.28 -12.02 -19.93
CA VAL A 133 -4.84 -11.76 -19.86
C VAL A 133 -4.12 -12.97 -20.46
N THR A 134 -3.31 -12.75 -21.48
CA THR A 134 -2.75 -13.86 -22.30
C THR A 134 -1.24 -13.85 -22.40
N THR A 135 -0.56 -12.78 -21.99
CA THR A 135 0.89 -12.70 -22.09
C THR A 135 1.56 -13.59 -21.04
N GLN A 136 2.48 -14.41 -21.50
CA GLN A 136 3.32 -15.25 -20.67
C GLN A 136 4.77 -15.07 -21.12
N THR A 137 5.69 -14.98 -20.18
CA THR A 137 7.13 -14.97 -20.41
C THR A 137 7.76 -16.15 -19.67
N ASP A 138 9.04 -16.46 -19.91
CA ASP A 138 9.75 -17.55 -19.24
C ASP A 138 9.78 -17.40 -17.71
N THR A 139 9.61 -16.17 -17.21
CA THR A 139 9.71 -15.84 -15.77
C THR A 139 8.41 -15.30 -15.16
N LYS A 140 7.36 -15.05 -15.98
CA LYS A 140 6.16 -14.36 -15.48
C LYS A 140 4.90 -14.77 -16.23
N ASN A 141 3.89 -15.15 -15.46
CA ASN A 141 2.52 -15.36 -15.93
C ASN A 141 1.67 -14.12 -15.52
N TYR A 142 1.29 -13.30 -16.48
CA TYR A 142 0.52 -12.08 -16.22
C TYR A 142 -0.92 -12.37 -15.79
N GLN A 143 -1.48 -13.54 -16.17
CA GLN A 143 -2.79 -13.98 -15.71
C GLN A 143 -2.78 -14.24 -14.19
N ASP A 144 -1.77 -14.97 -13.70
CA ASP A 144 -1.61 -15.23 -12.27
C ASP A 144 -1.39 -13.94 -11.51
N GLU A 145 -0.59 -13.00 -12.05
CA GLU A 145 -0.41 -11.67 -11.44
C GLU A 145 -1.74 -10.89 -11.33
N CYS A 146 -2.58 -10.97 -12.36
CA CYS A 146 -3.92 -10.39 -12.32
C CYS A 146 -4.77 -11.02 -11.21
N LEU A 147 -4.80 -12.35 -11.13
CA LEU A 147 -5.54 -13.08 -10.08
C LEU A 147 -5.07 -12.73 -8.69
N ILE A 148 -3.75 -12.67 -8.45
CA ILE A 148 -3.17 -12.27 -7.16
C ILE A 148 -3.65 -10.88 -6.75
N LYS A 149 -3.59 -9.90 -7.66
CA LYS A 149 -4.00 -8.52 -7.37
C LYS A 149 -5.49 -8.40 -7.06
N VAL A 150 -6.33 -9.09 -7.84
CA VAL A 150 -7.78 -9.11 -7.58
C VAL A 150 -8.10 -9.85 -6.29
N ALA A 151 -7.43 -10.98 -6.02
CA ALA A 151 -7.59 -11.72 -4.77
C ALA A 151 -7.24 -10.89 -3.56
N ALA A 152 -6.12 -10.14 -3.61
CA ALA A 152 -5.69 -9.24 -2.54
C ALA A 152 -6.71 -8.10 -2.30
N ASP A 153 -7.21 -7.46 -3.37
CA ASP A 153 -8.20 -6.37 -3.26
C ASP A 153 -9.57 -6.83 -2.75
N THR A 154 -9.93 -8.08 -3.05
CA THR A 154 -11.23 -8.66 -2.65
C THR A 154 -11.16 -9.55 -1.42
N ASN A 155 -9.96 -9.82 -0.90
CA ASN A 155 -9.68 -10.83 0.13
C ASN A 155 -10.25 -12.21 -0.24
N SER A 156 -10.16 -12.59 -1.53
CA SER A 156 -10.81 -13.78 -2.07
C SER A 156 -9.87 -14.99 -2.12
N ILE A 157 -10.06 -15.92 -1.21
CA ILE A 157 -9.37 -17.22 -1.20
C ILE A 157 -9.65 -18.00 -2.50
N SER A 158 -10.90 -18.02 -2.94
CA SER A 158 -11.30 -18.75 -4.14
C SER A 158 -10.62 -18.24 -5.42
N THR A 159 -10.26 -16.96 -5.46
CA THR A 159 -9.49 -16.39 -6.58
C THR A 159 -8.03 -16.88 -6.56
N CYS A 160 -7.40 -17.03 -5.41
CA CYS A 160 -6.07 -17.64 -5.30
C CYS A 160 -6.06 -19.09 -5.81
N GLN A 161 -7.10 -19.86 -5.52
CA GLN A 161 -7.24 -21.26 -5.94
C GLN A 161 -7.41 -21.45 -7.46
N LEU A 162 -7.57 -20.37 -8.23
CA LEU A 162 -7.56 -20.40 -9.69
C LEU A 162 -6.16 -20.33 -10.30
N ILE A 163 -5.14 -20.06 -9.48
CA ILE A 163 -3.74 -19.98 -9.89
C ILE A 163 -3.20 -21.39 -10.08
N TYR A 164 -2.53 -21.63 -11.22
CA TYR A 164 -2.08 -22.97 -11.57
C TYR A 164 -0.78 -23.39 -10.86
N GLY A 165 0.12 -22.45 -10.57
CA GLY A 165 1.41 -22.72 -9.91
C GLY A 165 1.28 -22.79 -8.40
N ILE A 166 1.65 -23.92 -7.77
CA ILE A 166 1.48 -24.12 -6.33
C ILE A 166 2.21 -23.05 -5.50
N GLU A 167 3.44 -22.70 -5.81
CA GLU A 167 4.19 -21.65 -5.10
C GLU A 167 3.52 -20.27 -5.21
N THR A 168 2.98 -19.98 -6.40
CA THR A 168 2.26 -18.73 -6.66
C THR A 168 0.92 -18.70 -5.95
N GLU A 169 0.19 -19.82 -5.91
CA GLU A 169 -1.06 -19.98 -5.15
C GLU A 169 -0.79 -19.78 -3.64
N GLN A 170 0.24 -20.40 -3.09
CA GLN A 170 0.60 -20.28 -1.68
C GLN A 170 0.94 -18.83 -1.32
N SER A 171 1.72 -18.15 -2.15
CA SER A 171 2.03 -16.72 -1.97
C SER A 171 0.77 -15.84 -2.03
N CYS A 172 -0.18 -16.16 -2.92
CA CYS A 172 -1.48 -15.49 -2.98
C CYS A 172 -2.28 -15.69 -1.69
N LEU A 173 -2.37 -16.94 -1.20
CA LEU A 173 -3.07 -17.27 0.05
C LEU A 173 -2.46 -16.57 1.26
N SER A 174 -1.13 -16.51 1.33
CA SER A 174 -0.41 -15.77 2.37
C SER A 174 -0.77 -14.28 2.35
N ASN A 175 -0.76 -13.67 1.17
CA ASN A 175 -1.13 -12.25 1.01
C ASN A 175 -2.59 -11.99 1.42
N VAL A 176 -3.53 -12.81 0.94
CA VAL A 176 -4.95 -12.71 1.32
C VAL A 176 -5.15 -12.96 2.82
N GLY A 177 -4.40 -13.93 3.39
CA GLY A 177 -4.41 -14.22 4.82
C GLY A 177 -4.02 -13.01 5.65
N VAL A 178 -2.91 -12.38 5.32
CA VAL A 178 -2.36 -11.24 6.05
C VAL A 178 -3.20 -9.97 5.86
N THR A 179 -3.52 -9.62 4.61
CA THR A 179 -4.28 -8.39 4.30
C THR A 179 -5.73 -8.46 4.78
N GLY A 180 -6.37 -9.61 4.63
CA GLY A 180 -7.75 -9.87 5.09
C GLY A 180 -7.84 -10.32 6.55
N LEU A 181 -6.70 -10.47 7.24
CA LEU A 181 -6.61 -11.06 8.58
C LEU A 181 -7.34 -12.42 8.68
N SER A 182 -7.18 -13.25 7.64
CA SER A 182 -7.91 -14.52 7.50
C SER A 182 -7.09 -15.73 7.93
N THR A 183 -7.42 -16.32 9.09
CA THR A 183 -6.84 -17.59 9.54
C THR A 183 -7.19 -18.77 8.61
N VAL A 184 -8.32 -18.68 7.88
CA VAL A 184 -8.71 -19.69 6.90
C VAL A 184 -7.75 -19.70 5.71
N ALA A 185 -7.36 -18.54 5.20
CA ALA A 185 -6.40 -18.44 4.11
C ALA A 185 -5.03 -18.98 4.53
N CYS A 186 -4.55 -18.63 5.74
CA CYS A 186 -3.30 -19.18 6.29
C CYS A 186 -3.36 -20.72 6.41
N GLY A 187 -4.49 -21.27 6.85
CA GLY A 187 -4.66 -22.73 7.02
C GLY A 187 -4.64 -23.54 5.72
N LEU A 188 -4.75 -22.89 4.57
CA LEU A 188 -4.63 -23.53 3.25
C LEU A 188 -3.18 -23.52 2.71
N ILE A 189 -2.27 -22.83 3.36
CA ILE A 189 -0.85 -22.85 3.03
C ILE A 189 -0.26 -24.20 3.45
N THR A 190 0.44 -24.86 2.54
CA THR A 190 0.97 -26.22 2.75
C THR A 190 2.41 -26.23 3.27
N ASP A 191 3.17 -25.17 3.04
CA ASP A 191 4.49 -24.98 3.64
C ASP A 191 4.33 -24.52 5.08
N GLU A 192 4.90 -25.27 6.02
CA GLU A 192 4.72 -25.05 7.47
C GLU A 192 5.32 -23.69 7.92
N ASP A 193 6.47 -23.33 7.40
CA ASP A 193 7.15 -22.08 7.77
C ASP A 193 6.36 -20.86 7.25
N GLU A 194 5.85 -20.94 6.02
CA GLU A 194 5.00 -19.88 5.43
C GLU A 194 3.64 -19.81 6.14
N GLN A 195 3.05 -20.94 6.50
CA GLN A 195 1.79 -21.02 7.25
C GLN A 195 1.93 -20.38 8.62
N ASP A 196 2.96 -20.74 9.38
CA ASP A 196 3.26 -20.19 10.70
C ASP A 196 3.51 -18.66 10.62
N SER A 197 4.26 -18.22 9.61
CA SER A 197 4.50 -16.79 9.34
C SER A 197 3.20 -16.03 9.05
N CYS A 198 2.28 -16.63 8.30
CA CYS A 198 0.96 -16.07 8.02
C CYS A 198 0.14 -15.93 9.31
N TYR A 199 0.06 -16.98 10.13
CA TYR A 199 -0.65 -16.92 11.41
C TYR A 199 -0.08 -15.88 12.35
N LEU A 200 1.24 -15.77 12.45
CA LEU A 200 1.92 -14.75 13.26
C LEU A 200 1.49 -13.32 12.87
N GLN A 201 1.46 -13.04 11.57
CA GLN A 201 1.05 -11.73 11.07
C GLN A 201 -0.44 -11.47 11.32
N VAL A 202 -1.30 -12.45 11.12
CA VAL A 202 -2.74 -12.37 11.41
C VAL A 202 -2.99 -12.16 12.89
N ALA A 203 -2.30 -12.90 13.78
CA ALA A 203 -2.38 -12.74 15.23
C ALA A 203 -2.01 -11.31 15.67
N SER A 204 -0.91 -10.80 15.12
CA SER A 204 -0.44 -9.43 15.39
C SER A 204 -1.44 -8.37 14.91
N GLY A 205 -1.99 -8.54 13.72
CA GLY A 205 -3.00 -7.65 13.16
C GLY A 205 -4.31 -7.65 13.94
N LYS A 206 -4.78 -8.82 14.36
CA LYS A 206 -5.99 -8.97 15.19
C LYS A 206 -5.75 -8.66 16.66
N LYS A 207 -4.51 -8.66 17.12
CA LYS A 207 -4.11 -8.64 18.53
C LYS A 207 -4.77 -9.81 19.31
N ASP A 208 -4.73 -11.00 18.74
CA ASP A 208 -5.45 -12.17 19.23
C ASP A 208 -4.50 -13.36 19.41
N THR A 209 -4.23 -13.71 20.66
CA THR A 209 -3.37 -14.85 21.02
C THR A 209 -3.95 -16.19 20.62
N SER A 210 -5.27 -16.31 20.43
CA SER A 210 -5.87 -17.58 19.99
C SER A 210 -5.40 -18.00 18.60
N VAL A 211 -4.98 -17.05 17.78
CA VAL A 211 -4.38 -17.34 16.47
C VAL A 211 -2.98 -17.91 16.61
N CYS A 212 -2.21 -17.53 17.66
CA CYS A 212 -0.90 -18.09 17.92
C CYS A 212 -0.96 -19.60 18.21
N GLU A 213 -2.07 -20.08 18.78
CA GLU A 213 -2.28 -21.51 19.04
C GLU A 213 -2.38 -22.37 17.76
N LEU A 214 -2.53 -21.75 16.59
CA LEU A 214 -2.52 -22.42 15.29
C LEU A 214 -1.10 -22.65 14.75
N ILE A 215 -0.10 -22.00 15.33
CA ILE A 215 1.31 -22.07 14.94
C ILE A 215 1.92 -23.37 15.47
N GLN A 216 2.56 -24.13 14.58
CA GLN A 216 3.12 -25.43 14.92
C GLN A 216 4.57 -25.32 15.43
N THR A 217 5.35 -24.43 14.87
CA THR A 217 6.75 -24.19 15.27
C THR A 217 6.80 -23.46 16.60
N LYS A 218 7.27 -24.13 17.64
CA LYS A 218 7.28 -23.60 19.02
C LYS A 218 7.96 -22.23 19.16
N ALA A 219 9.07 -22.00 18.46
CA ALA A 219 9.77 -20.72 18.51
C ALA A 219 8.93 -19.59 17.87
N VAL A 220 8.21 -19.87 16.79
CA VAL A 220 7.33 -18.92 16.13
C VAL A 220 6.09 -18.65 16.99
N HIS A 221 5.53 -19.70 17.63
CA HIS A 221 4.44 -19.58 18.60
C HIS A 221 4.81 -18.63 19.75
N ASP A 222 5.96 -18.84 20.40
CA ASP A 222 6.41 -18.00 21.52
C ASP A 222 6.64 -16.54 21.04
N SER A 223 7.21 -16.34 19.85
CA SER A 223 7.38 -15.02 19.23
C SER A 223 6.04 -14.36 18.91
N CYS A 224 5.04 -15.13 18.50
CA CYS A 224 3.67 -14.66 18.25
C CYS A 224 3.05 -14.12 19.54
N ILE A 225 3.07 -14.90 20.62
CA ILE A 225 2.56 -14.49 21.94
C ILE A 225 3.23 -13.19 22.39
N LYS A 226 4.57 -13.11 22.28
CA LYS A 226 5.33 -11.90 22.62
C LYS A 226 4.85 -10.68 21.81
N GLY A 227 4.70 -10.84 20.49
CA GLY A 227 4.22 -9.76 19.61
C GLY A 227 2.84 -9.23 20.01
N VAL A 228 1.91 -10.13 20.32
CA VAL A 228 0.56 -9.76 20.78
C VAL A 228 0.60 -9.15 22.18
N ALA A 229 1.42 -9.67 23.10
CA ALA A 229 1.58 -9.12 24.44
C ALA A 229 2.05 -7.66 24.41
N VAL A 230 3.05 -7.35 23.58
CA VAL A 230 3.55 -5.98 23.36
C VAL A 230 2.47 -5.09 22.75
N ALA A 231 1.76 -5.58 21.73
CA ALA A 231 0.71 -4.79 21.05
C ALA A 231 -0.49 -4.47 21.94
N LEU A 232 -0.78 -5.35 22.92
CA LEU A 232 -1.85 -5.16 23.92
C LEU A 232 -1.36 -4.49 25.20
N LYS A 233 -0.05 -4.39 25.40
CA LYS A 233 0.60 -3.95 26.66
C LYS A 233 0.16 -4.82 27.83
N ASP A 234 0.09 -6.12 27.62
CA ASP A 234 -0.38 -7.10 28.60
C ASP A 234 0.73 -8.09 28.97
N ALA A 235 1.36 -7.84 30.12
CA ALA A 235 2.43 -8.68 30.65
C ALA A 235 1.97 -10.09 31.08
N LEU A 236 0.67 -10.30 31.32
CA LEU A 236 0.14 -11.63 31.69
C LEU A 236 0.26 -12.62 30.52
N LEU A 237 0.23 -12.13 29.29
CA LEU A 237 0.40 -12.97 28.11
C LEU A 237 1.81 -13.57 28.03
N CYS A 238 2.84 -12.92 28.59
CA CYS A 238 4.19 -13.47 28.63
C CYS A 238 4.27 -14.81 29.41
N GLU A 239 3.34 -15.07 30.35
CA GLU A 239 3.26 -16.34 31.07
C GLU A 239 2.95 -17.55 30.17
N LYS A 240 2.37 -17.32 29.00
CA LYS A 240 2.09 -18.35 28.00
C LYS A 240 3.30 -18.77 27.18
N ILE A 241 4.38 -17.99 27.22
CA ILE A 241 5.62 -18.28 26.49
C ILE A 241 6.36 -19.40 27.21
N THR A 242 6.76 -20.43 26.46
CA THR A 242 7.36 -21.63 27.02
C THR A 242 8.89 -21.57 27.08
N ASN A 243 9.53 -20.81 26.21
CA ASN A 243 10.97 -20.59 26.24
C ASN A 243 11.30 -19.46 27.25
N THR A 244 12.08 -19.77 28.27
CA THR A 244 12.39 -18.83 29.35
C THR A 244 13.08 -17.54 28.85
N THR A 245 13.99 -17.66 27.87
CA THR A 245 14.67 -16.50 27.30
C THR A 245 13.69 -15.59 26.56
N GLU A 246 12.78 -16.16 25.76
CA GLU A 246 11.73 -15.41 25.04
C GLU A 246 10.71 -14.83 26.03
N GLN A 247 10.42 -15.54 27.13
CA GLN A 247 9.53 -15.06 28.19
C GLN A 247 10.12 -13.85 28.91
N ASP A 248 11.40 -13.90 29.27
CA ASP A 248 12.12 -12.80 29.88
C ASP A 248 12.15 -11.58 28.93
N ALA A 249 12.47 -11.80 27.65
CA ALA A 249 12.44 -10.75 26.61
C ALA A 249 11.04 -10.16 26.40
N CYS A 250 9.97 -10.95 26.57
CA CYS A 250 8.59 -10.47 26.55
C CYS A 250 8.32 -9.52 27.72
N TYR A 251 8.70 -9.91 28.94
CA TYR A 251 8.52 -9.07 30.12
C TYR A 251 9.27 -7.74 29.98
N VAL A 252 10.51 -7.76 29.51
CA VAL A 252 11.28 -6.54 29.21
C VAL A 252 10.52 -5.67 28.22
N ALA A 253 10.12 -6.21 27.08
CA ALA A 253 9.47 -5.46 26.01
C ALA A 253 8.13 -4.79 26.42
N VAL A 254 7.41 -5.38 27.37
CA VAL A 254 6.11 -4.85 27.83
C VAL A 254 6.27 -3.93 29.04
N SER A 255 7.32 -4.10 29.85
CA SER A 255 7.48 -3.50 31.19
C SER A 255 7.43 -1.98 31.22
N ALA A 256 8.13 -1.31 30.29
CA ALA A 256 8.20 0.14 30.21
C ALA A 256 6.83 0.78 29.90
N ASP A 257 6.05 0.11 29.06
CA ASP A 257 4.70 0.56 28.67
C ASP A 257 3.66 0.34 29.78
N VAL A 258 3.75 -0.81 30.47
CA VAL A 258 2.84 -1.16 31.59
C VAL A 258 3.18 -0.35 32.84
N LYS A 259 4.42 0.11 32.98
CA LYS A 259 4.93 0.84 34.15
C LYS A 259 4.75 0.06 35.48
N ASP A 260 4.81 -1.25 35.43
CA ASP A 260 4.60 -2.13 36.59
C ASP A 260 5.93 -2.79 37.00
N LYS A 261 6.42 -2.41 38.17
CA LYS A 261 7.64 -2.96 38.79
C LYS A 261 7.58 -4.45 38.99
N SER A 262 6.37 -5.03 39.23
CA SER A 262 6.19 -6.45 39.47
C SER A 262 6.50 -7.30 38.23
N THR A 263 6.39 -6.69 37.05
CA THR A 263 6.75 -7.35 35.79
C THR A 263 8.23 -7.75 35.75
N CYS A 264 9.12 -6.86 36.23
CA CYS A 264 10.55 -7.16 36.28
C CYS A 264 10.90 -8.27 37.28
N GLU A 265 10.09 -8.47 38.32
CA GLU A 265 10.35 -9.52 39.32
C GLU A 265 10.13 -10.93 38.77
N LYS A 266 9.36 -11.06 37.68
CA LYS A 266 9.10 -12.34 36.98
C LYS A 266 10.28 -12.80 36.11
N ILE A 267 11.22 -11.90 35.79
CA ILE A 267 12.36 -12.18 34.93
C ILE A 267 13.41 -13.01 35.66
N VAL A 268 13.86 -14.09 35.03
CA VAL A 268 14.83 -15.06 35.59
C VAL A 268 16.27 -14.64 35.29
N ASP A 269 16.55 -14.22 34.06
CA ASP A 269 17.88 -13.75 33.67
C ASP A 269 18.22 -12.41 34.33
N LYS A 270 19.40 -12.35 34.98
CA LYS A 270 19.79 -11.16 35.73
C LYS A 270 20.05 -9.93 34.85
N VAL A 271 20.56 -10.12 33.64
CA VAL A 271 20.86 -9.04 32.71
C VAL A 271 19.57 -8.45 32.20
N GLU A 272 18.64 -9.30 31.75
CA GLU A 272 17.31 -8.92 31.31
C GLU A 272 16.50 -8.27 32.43
N LYS A 273 16.60 -8.79 33.67
CA LYS A 273 15.98 -8.18 34.84
C LYS A 273 16.49 -6.77 35.12
N ASN A 274 17.80 -6.56 35.05
CA ASN A 274 18.40 -5.22 35.23
C ASN A 274 17.98 -4.27 34.10
N THR A 275 17.87 -4.75 32.86
CA THR A 275 17.34 -3.98 31.74
C THR A 275 15.91 -3.54 32.01
N CYS A 276 15.03 -4.46 32.41
CA CYS A 276 13.65 -4.17 32.80
C CYS A 276 13.58 -3.11 33.92
N ILE A 277 14.35 -3.28 35.00
CA ILE A 277 14.39 -2.32 36.13
C ILE A 277 14.77 -0.94 35.63
N SER A 278 15.78 -0.85 34.75
CA SER A 278 16.22 0.43 34.18
C SER A 278 15.11 1.12 33.38
N GLU A 279 14.47 0.38 32.47
CA GLU A 279 13.41 0.92 31.62
C GLU A 279 12.18 1.35 32.41
N VAL A 280 11.74 0.55 33.38
CA VAL A 280 10.63 0.89 34.27
C VAL A 280 10.98 2.08 35.15
N ALA A 281 12.20 2.15 35.74
CA ALA A 281 12.66 3.27 36.53
C ALA A 281 12.61 4.57 35.72
N ILE A 282 13.08 4.54 34.48
CA ILE A 282 13.04 5.69 33.56
C ILE A 282 11.60 6.11 33.29
N SER A 283 10.72 5.13 32.96
CA SER A 283 9.31 5.40 32.61
C SER A 283 8.48 5.95 33.76
N LEU A 284 8.87 5.63 35.00
CA LEU A 284 8.25 6.12 36.23
C LEU A 284 8.94 7.34 36.80
N ASN A 285 10.10 7.76 36.28
CA ASN A 285 10.99 8.78 36.85
C ASN A 285 11.40 8.45 38.31
N ASP A 286 11.67 7.15 38.56
CA ASP A 286 11.93 6.57 39.88
C ASP A 286 13.36 6.00 39.95
N TRP A 287 14.34 6.85 40.27
CA TRP A 287 15.73 6.43 40.37
C TRP A 287 15.99 5.44 41.52
N GLU A 288 15.18 5.47 42.60
CA GLU A 288 15.34 4.56 43.73
C GLU A 288 15.08 3.09 43.30
N TYR A 289 14.25 2.87 42.27
CA TYR A 289 14.01 1.54 41.75
C TYR A 289 15.27 0.92 41.13
N CYS A 290 16.19 1.74 40.60
CA CYS A 290 17.48 1.24 40.10
C CYS A 290 18.34 0.58 41.17
N LEU A 291 18.14 0.90 42.47
CA LEU A 291 18.87 0.28 43.57
C LEU A 291 18.55 -1.24 43.75
N LYS A 292 17.49 -1.71 43.09
CA LYS A 292 17.15 -3.13 43.06
C LYS A 292 17.91 -3.97 42.02
N MET A 293 18.74 -3.31 41.18
CA MET A 293 19.59 -4.03 40.23
C MET A 293 20.55 -4.96 40.97
N THR A 294 20.66 -6.19 40.45
CA THR A 294 21.59 -7.17 41.01
C THR A 294 22.94 -7.07 40.32
N THR A 295 24.02 -7.14 41.12
CA THR A 295 25.38 -7.27 40.56
C THR A 295 25.49 -8.62 39.83
N SER A 296 26.04 -8.59 38.62
CA SER A 296 26.33 -9.77 37.80
C SER A 296 27.32 -10.71 38.47
#